data_40b6ad607b6619fb3e5d525725c37b2b
#
_entry.id   40b6ad607b6619fb3e5d525725c37b2b
#
_cell.length_a   1.000
_cell.length_b   1.000
_cell.length_c   1.000
_cell.angle_alpha   90.00
_cell.angle_beta   90.00
_cell.angle_gamma   90.00
#
_symmetry.space_group_name_H-M   'P 1'
#
loop_
_entity.id
_entity.type
_entity.pdbx_description
1 polymer ?
#
loop_
_entity_poly.entity_id
_entity_poly.type
_entity_poly.pdbx_seq_one_letter_code
_entity_poly.pdbx_strand_id
1 'polypeptide(L)'
;VSRVLIVDDIVENRYLLETILKAGGYEVLSAVNGAEALAAAQAAPPDLLVTDILMPVMDGFELCRRWKADERLCRIPLVFYTATYTDSKDEALARTLGADRFLVKPLPPETLLEEVRAVLETPRTQTPAADAGEVLQEYSEALFRKLQRKVGQLEAEVATRKRAEEEVRTLNAELEERVRSRTAELETSIREMEAFSYSVSHDLRAPLRAIDGYAALLDSEASESLDAESRELLRKIRASARTMSTLIDELLEFSRTGRSELRRTRLDMGEIVRSAFEQLTTPAERERVELRVGALSPADGDAALVRHVVTNLLSNALKFSSGRERPVIEVGSRDEGGRAVYFVKDNGAGFDMKYVDKLFGVFQRLHSPSEFPGVGVAIAIVQRIVTRHGGTVSATGRVGEGAEFTFSL
;
A
#
# COMPACT_ATOMS: atom_id res chain seq x y z
N VAL A 1 -42.73 -39.82 -19.63
CA VAL A 1 -41.97 -38.67 -19.14
C VAL A 1 -42.37 -37.47 -20.00
N SER A 2 -42.93 -36.42 -19.39
CA SER A 2 -43.31 -35.23 -20.15
C SER A 2 -42.06 -34.46 -20.62
N ARG A 3 -42.11 -33.93 -21.83
CA ARG A 3 -41.07 -33.20 -22.48
C ARG A 3 -41.31 -31.69 -22.38
N VAL A 4 -40.36 -30.94 -21.78
CA VAL A 4 -40.44 -29.51 -21.61
C VAL A 4 -39.40 -28.82 -22.52
N LEU A 5 -39.85 -27.88 -23.34
CA LEU A 5 -38.95 -27.02 -24.12
C LEU A 5 -38.71 -25.71 -23.33
N ILE A 6 -37.45 -25.42 -23.03
CA ILE A 6 -37.06 -24.17 -22.39
C ILE A 6 -36.37 -23.24 -23.36
N VAL A 7 -36.67 -21.94 -23.26
CA VAL A 7 -36.14 -20.92 -24.16
C VAL A 7 -35.67 -19.70 -23.35
N ASP A 8 -34.39 -19.42 -23.41
CA ASP A 8 -33.75 -18.27 -22.74
C ASP A 8 -32.44 -17.98 -23.46
N ASP A 9 -32.08 -16.75 -23.70
CA ASP A 9 -30.83 -16.37 -24.40
C ASP A 9 -29.61 -16.48 -23.50
N ILE A 10 -29.79 -16.39 -22.18
CA ILE A 10 -28.74 -16.47 -21.15
C ILE A 10 -28.42 -17.93 -20.82
N VAL A 11 -27.17 -18.33 -21.04
CA VAL A 11 -26.69 -19.71 -20.83
C VAL A 11 -26.92 -20.20 -19.40
N GLU A 12 -26.64 -19.35 -18.41
CA GLU A 12 -26.77 -19.65 -16.98
C GLU A 12 -28.23 -19.92 -16.60
N ASN A 13 -29.17 -19.13 -17.16
CA ASN A 13 -30.60 -19.32 -16.92
C ASN A 13 -31.09 -20.65 -17.51
N ARG A 14 -30.69 -20.97 -18.74
CA ARG A 14 -31.03 -22.26 -19.37
C ARG A 14 -30.50 -23.43 -18.58
N TYR A 15 -29.23 -23.36 -18.15
CA TYR A 15 -28.59 -24.43 -17.35
C TYR A 15 -29.32 -24.65 -16.02
N LEU A 16 -29.69 -23.56 -15.34
CA LEU A 16 -30.44 -23.64 -14.08
C LEU A 16 -31.82 -24.28 -14.28
N LEU A 17 -32.60 -23.82 -15.26
CA LEU A 17 -33.92 -24.38 -15.59
C LEU A 17 -33.82 -25.84 -16.00
N GLU A 18 -32.85 -26.20 -16.84
CA GLU A 18 -32.61 -27.57 -17.25
C GLU A 18 -32.32 -28.48 -16.06
N THR A 19 -31.48 -28.02 -15.12
CA THR A 19 -31.13 -28.75 -13.92
C THR A 19 -32.35 -29.01 -13.02
N ILE A 20 -33.17 -27.97 -12.77
CA ILE A 20 -34.38 -28.04 -11.95
C ILE A 20 -35.39 -28.98 -12.57
N LEU A 21 -35.70 -28.86 -13.85
CA LEU A 21 -36.70 -29.65 -14.53
C LEU A 21 -36.28 -31.12 -14.67
N LYS A 22 -35.00 -31.40 -14.96
CA LYS A 22 -34.46 -32.78 -14.98
C LYS A 22 -34.55 -33.44 -13.59
N ALA A 23 -34.25 -32.69 -12.53
CA ALA A 23 -34.43 -33.17 -11.15
C ALA A 23 -35.91 -33.47 -10.83
N GLY A 24 -36.83 -32.72 -11.44
CA GLY A 24 -38.28 -32.96 -11.38
C GLY A 24 -38.79 -34.14 -12.23
N GLY A 25 -37.92 -34.84 -12.97
CA GLY A 25 -38.24 -35.98 -13.79
C GLY A 25 -38.75 -35.69 -15.21
N TYR A 26 -38.52 -34.46 -15.72
CA TYR A 26 -38.90 -34.08 -17.07
C TYR A 26 -37.76 -34.32 -18.08
N GLU A 27 -38.12 -34.64 -19.33
CA GLU A 27 -37.20 -34.57 -20.47
C GLU A 27 -37.14 -33.10 -20.91
N VAL A 28 -35.93 -32.52 -21.04
CA VAL A 28 -35.76 -31.11 -21.33
C VAL A 28 -35.08 -30.92 -22.68
N LEU A 29 -35.74 -30.13 -23.56
CA LEU A 29 -35.18 -29.54 -24.77
C LEU A 29 -34.87 -28.07 -24.48
N SER A 30 -33.81 -27.51 -25.09
CA SER A 30 -33.44 -26.11 -24.92
C SER A 30 -33.21 -25.40 -26.25
N ALA A 31 -33.59 -24.11 -26.30
CA ALA A 31 -33.35 -23.20 -27.41
C ALA A 31 -32.86 -21.85 -26.89
N VAL A 32 -32.12 -21.10 -27.73
CA VAL A 32 -31.54 -19.80 -27.33
C VAL A 32 -32.40 -18.59 -27.74
N ASN A 33 -33.43 -18.82 -28.54
CA ASN A 33 -34.39 -17.81 -29.01
C ASN A 33 -35.68 -18.44 -29.54
N GLY A 34 -36.68 -17.63 -29.76
CA GLY A 34 -37.99 -18.10 -30.23
C GLY A 34 -37.98 -18.79 -31.62
N ALA A 35 -37.06 -18.42 -32.50
CA ALA A 35 -37.00 -19.04 -33.83
C ALA A 35 -36.47 -20.51 -33.73
N GLU A 36 -35.44 -20.73 -32.95
CA GLU A 36 -34.95 -22.09 -32.66
C GLU A 36 -36.00 -22.94 -31.93
N ALA A 37 -36.72 -22.33 -30.97
CA ALA A 37 -37.78 -22.99 -30.25
C ALA A 37 -38.91 -23.50 -31.19
N LEU A 38 -39.34 -22.70 -32.13
CA LEU A 38 -40.33 -23.11 -33.16
C LEU A 38 -39.80 -24.26 -34.03
N ALA A 39 -38.58 -24.16 -34.50
CA ALA A 39 -37.95 -25.22 -35.31
C ALA A 39 -37.84 -26.53 -34.53
N ALA A 40 -37.41 -26.47 -33.26
CA ALA A 40 -37.31 -27.64 -32.38
C ALA A 40 -38.71 -28.26 -32.15
N ALA A 41 -39.73 -27.43 -31.85
CA ALA A 41 -41.09 -27.91 -31.62
C ALA A 41 -41.75 -28.51 -32.86
N GLN A 42 -41.45 -28.02 -34.02
CA GLN A 42 -41.95 -28.59 -35.29
C GLN A 42 -41.34 -29.99 -35.54
N ALA A 43 -40.07 -30.17 -35.20
CA ALA A 43 -39.37 -31.44 -35.38
C ALA A 43 -39.83 -32.49 -34.32
N ALA A 44 -40.00 -32.05 -33.04
CA ALA A 44 -40.35 -32.88 -31.93
C ALA A 44 -41.22 -32.09 -30.92
N PRO A 45 -42.56 -32.12 -31.06
CA PRO A 45 -43.46 -31.36 -30.22
C PRO A 45 -43.25 -31.63 -28.72
N PRO A 46 -43.08 -30.60 -27.88
CA PRO A 46 -42.97 -30.72 -26.45
C PRO A 46 -44.38 -30.83 -25.81
N ASP A 47 -44.44 -31.21 -24.54
CA ASP A 47 -45.70 -31.20 -23.73
C ASP A 47 -45.93 -29.81 -23.08
N LEU A 48 -44.84 -29.02 -22.93
CA LEU A 48 -44.85 -27.67 -22.36
C LEU A 48 -43.75 -26.82 -22.95
N LEU A 49 -44.05 -25.53 -23.18
CA LEU A 49 -43.04 -24.51 -23.47
C LEU A 49 -42.87 -23.57 -22.27
N VAL A 50 -41.64 -23.36 -21.82
CA VAL A 50 -41.26 -22.35 -20.83
C VAL A 50 -40.29 -21.38 -21.50
N THR A 51 -40.67 -20.10 -21.64
CA THR A 51 -39.88 -19.14 -22.40
C THR A 51 -39.62 -17.86 -21.62
N ASP A 52 -38.43 -17.28 -21.78
CA ASP A 52 -38.23 -15.87 -21.43
C ASP A 52 -38.97 -14.99 -22.47
N ILE A 53 -39.15 -13.73 -22.12
CA ILE A 53 -39.77 -12.73 -23.00
C ILE A 53 -38.72 -12.02 -23.83
N LEU A 54 -37.65 -11.52 -23.20
CA LEU A 54 -36.62 -10.71 -23.83
C LEU A 54 -35.50 -11.60 -24.40
N MET A 55 -35.57 -11.90 -25.67
CA MET A 55 -34.59 -12.69 -26.38
C MET A 55 -34.28 -12.09 -27.75
N PRO A 56 -33.07 -12.25 -28.28
CA PRO A 56 -32.70 -11.79 -29.62
C PRO A 56 -33.41 -12.61 -30.71
N VAL A 57 -33.45 -12.10 -31.94
CA VAL A 57 -33.98 -12.72 -33.14
C VAL A 57 -35.51 -12.86 -33.12
N MET A 58 -36.09 -13.50 -32.12
CA MET A 58 -37.54 -13.63 -31.89
C MET A 58 -37.78 -13.66 -30.38
N ASP A 59 -38.47 -12.67 -29.89
CA ASP A 59 -38.86 -12.53 -28.47
C ASP A 59 -39.95 -13.54 -28.07
N GLY A 60 -40.20 -13.62 -26.76
CA GLY A 60 -41.17 -14.56 -26.23
C GLY A 60 -42.62 -14.25 -26.59
N PHE A 61 -43.00 -12.98 -26.81
CA PHE A 61 -44.35 -12.61 -27.21
C PHE A 61 -44.62 -12.97 -28.66
N GLU A 62 -43.66 -12.71 -29.56
CA GLU A 62 -43.75 -13.13 -30.94
C GLU A 62 -43.72 -14.64 -31.06
N LEU A 63 -42.94 -15.33 -30.23
CA LEU A 63 -42.97 -16.79 -30.12
C LEU A 63 -44.36 -17.27 -29.70
N CYS A 64 -44.96 -16.70 -28.65
CA CYS A 64 -46.31 -17.05 -28.19
C CYS A 64 -47.34 -16.89 -29.27
N ARG A 65 -47.32 -15.75 -29.99
CA ARG A 65 -48.23 -15.47 -31.11
C ARG A 65 -48.15 -16.53 -32.22
N ARG A 66 -46.93 -16.88 -32.67
CA ARG A 66 -46.71 -17.91 -33.71
C ARG A 66 -47.08 -19.30 -33.21
N TRP A 67 -46.79 -19.58 -31.91
CA TRP A 67 -47.15 -20.82 -31.28
C TRP A 67 -48.65 -21.06 -31.25
N LYS A 68 -49.42 -20.06 -30.88
CA LYS A 68 -50.88 -20.11 -30.84
C LYS A 68 -51.54 -20.07 -32.20
N ALA A 69 -50.85 -19.57 -33.24
CA ALA A 69 -51.33 -19.57 -34.64
C ALA A 69 -51.07 -20.91 -35.36
N ASP A 70 -50.20 -21.78 -34.86
CA ASP A 70 -49.85 -23.09 -35.43
C ASP A 70 -50.87 -24.14 -34.98
N GLU A 71 -51.52 -24.86 -35.93
CA GLU A 71 -52.57 -25.85 -35.67
C GLU A 71 -52.13 -27.02 -34.79
N ARG A 72 -50.80 -27.35 -34.81
CA ARG A 72 -50.19 -28.44 -34.02
C ARG A 72 -49.74 -27.97 -32.67
N LEU A 73 -49.19 -26.76 -32.55
CA LEU A 73 -48.58 -26.24 -31.35
C LEU A 73 -49.57 -25.48 -30.44
N CYS A 74 -50.67 -24.94 -30.99
CA CYS A 74 -51.63 -24.12 -30.24
C CYS A 74 -52.22 -24.84 -29.02
N ARG A 75 -52.24 -26.19 -29.02
CA ARG A 75 -52.68 -27.03 -27.91
C ARG A 75 -51.63 -27.22 -26.82
N ILE A 76 -50.38 -26.95 -27.09
CA ILE A 76 -49.30 -27.12 -26.14
C ILE A 76 -49.23 -25.89 -25.19
N PRO A 77 -49.15 -26.08 -23.86
CA PRO A 77 -49.05 -24.99 -22.89
C PRO A 77 -47.83 -24.14 -23.10
N LEU A 78 -47.98 -22.87 -22.82
CA LEU A 78 -46.92 -21.89 -22.84
C LEU A 78 -46.89 -21.11 -21.52
N VAL A 79 -45.73 -21.11 -20.90
CA VAL A 79 -45.45 -20.40 -19.67
C VAL A 79 -44.36 -19.35 -19.94
N PHE A 80 -44.64 -18.11 -19.59
CA PHE A 80 -43.61 -17.08 -19.53
C PHE A 80 -42.89 -17.18 -18.18
N TYR A 81 -41.56 -17.17 -18.21
CA TYR A 81 -40.70 -17.10 -17.02
C TYR A 81 -39.63 -16.04 -17.22
N THR A 82 -39.83 -14.85 -16.66
CA THR A 82 -39.08 -13.64 -17.01
C THR A 82 -38.66 -12.85 -15.78
N ALA A 83 -37.49 -12.16 -15.87
CA ALA A 83 -37.01 -11.19 -14.88
C ALA A 83 -37.32 -9.74 -15.22
N THR A 84 -37.70 -9.46 -16.46
CA THR A 84 -37.70 -8.09 -17.00
C THR A 84 -39.11 -7.47 -17.05
N TYR A 85 -40.14 -8.28 -17.13
CA TYR A 85 -41.53 -7.89 -17.21
C TYR A 85 -42.21 -8.33 -15.90
N THR A 86 -42.46 -7.36 -15.02
CA THR A 86 -43.02 -7.67 -13.68
C THR A 86 -44.28 -6.86 -13.38
N ASP A 87 -44.77 -6.09 -14.36
CA ASP A 87 -45.93 -5.24 -14.19
C ASP A 87 -47.25 -6.02 -14.49
N SER A 88 -48.30 -5.70 -13.78
CA SER A 88 -49.63 -6.31 -14.00
C SER A 88 -50.13 -6.19 -15.45
N LYS A 89 -49.65 -5.20 -16.19
CA LYS A 89 -49.95 -5.01 -17.62
C LYS A 89 -49.23 -6.05 -18.50
N ASP A 90 -48.01 -6.43 -18.14
CA ASP A 90 -47.25 -7.44 -18.89
C ASP A 90 -47.89 -8.83 -18.73
N GLU A 91 -48.38 -9.14 -17.54
CA GLU A 91 -49.15 -10.35 -17.28
C GLU A 91 -50.49 -10.36 -18.05
N ALA A 92 -51.19 -9.24 -18.06
CA ALA A 92 -52.45 -9.09 -18.83
C ALA A 92 -52.21 -9.30 -20.33
N LEU A 93 -51.12 -8.74 -20.87
CA LEU A 93 -50.71 -8.93 -22.25
C LEU A 93 -50.40 -10.40 -22.57
N ALA A 94 -49.62 -11.04 -21.71
CA ALA A 94 -49.27 -12.47 -21.83
C ALA A 94 -50.51 -13.35 -21.90
N ARG A 95 -51.48 -13.09 -21.02
CA ARG A 95 -52.78 -13.78 -21.01
C ARG A 95 -53.62 -13.52 -22.28
N THR A 96 -53.66 -12.29 -22.76
CA THR A 96 -54.35 -11.92 -24.01
C THR A 96 -53.74 -12.61 -25.22
N LEU A 97 -52.40 -12.81 -25.23
CA LEU A 97 -51.73 -13.57 -26.28
C LEU A 97 -51.91 -15.11 -26.15
N GLY A 98 -52.57 -15.55 -25.09
CA GLY A 98 -52.90 -16.98 -24.87
C GLY A 98 -51.86 -17.74 -24.08
N ALA A 99 -51.01 -17.08 -23.30
CA ALA A 99 -50.15 -17.77 -22.34
C ALA A 99 -50.94 -18.40 -21.20
N ASP A 100 -50.55 -19.59 -20.80
CA ASP A 100 -51.24 -20.36 -19.75
C ASP A 100 -50.80 -19.91 -18.36
N ARG A 101 -49.52 -19.42 -18.20
CA ARG A 101 -48.98 -18.86 -16.95
C ARG A 101 -47.99 -17.78 -17.25
N PHE A 102 -47.84 -16.89 -16.26
CA PHE A 102 -46.84 -15.83 -16.26
C PHE A 102 -46.09 -15.90 -14.92
N LEU A 103 -44.80 -16.22 -14.94
CA LEU A 103 -43.98 -16.40 -13.78
C LEU A 103 -42.83 -15.39 -13.77
N VAL A 104 -42.49 -14.84 -12.60
CA VAL A 104 -41.44 -13.84 -12.42
C VAL A 104 -40.22 -14.50 -11.79
N LYS A 105 -39.02 -14.31 -12.41
CA LYS A 105 -37.73 -14.75 -11.87
C LYS A 105 -37.29 -13.86 -10.71
N PRO A 106 -36.62 -14.41 -9.66
CA PRO A 106 -36.37 -15.83 -9.41
C PRO A 106 -37.54 -16.50 -8.68
N LEU A 107 -37.80 -17.78 -8.96
CA LEU A 107 -38.70 -18.62 -8.19
C LEU A 107 -37.92 -19.74 -7.50
N PRO A 108 -38.35 -20.16 -6.27
CA PRO A 108 -37.82 -21.37 -5.66
C PRO A 108 -38.00 -22.58 -6.56
N PRO A 109 -37.04 -23.51 -6.65
CA PRO A 109 -37.14 -24.71 -7.50
C PRO A 109 -38.44 -25.53 -7.28
N GLU A 110 -38.85 -25.68 -6.03
CA GLU A 110 -40.06 -26.40 -5.67
C GLU A 110 -41.33 -25.76 -6.23
N THR A 111 -41.44 -24.41 -6.10
CA THR A 111 -42.56 -23.64 -6.62
C THR A 111 -42.61 -23.67 -8.15
N LEU A 112 -41.46 -23.62 -8.82
CA LEU A 112 -41.38 -23.73 -10.27
C LEU A 112 -41.87 -25.10 -10.75
N LEU A 113 -41.48 -26.18 -10.07
CA LEU A 113 -41.91 -27.53 -10.39
C LEU A 113 -43.43 -27.73 -10.13
N GLU A 114 -43.97 -27.10 -9.09
CA GLU A 114 -45.41 -27.09 -8.79
C GLU A 114 -46.21 -26.40 -9.89
N GLU A 115 -45.77 -25.23 -10.33
CA GLU A 115 -46.40 -24.47 -11.44
C GLU A 115 -46.35 -25.24 -12.76
N VAL A 116 -45.21 -25.82 -13.10
CA VAL A 116 -45.03 -26.65 -14.30
C VAL A 116 -45.98 -27.86 -14.26
N ARG A 117 -46.09 -28.54 -13.12
CA ARG A 117 -47.00 -29.67 -12.95
C ARG A 117 -48.46 -29.25 -13.08
N ALA A 118 -48.85 -28.14 -12.43
CA ALA A 118 -50.23 -27.61 -12.48
C ALA A 118 -50.63 -27.29 -13.90
N VAL A 119 -49.76 -26.71 -14.72
CA VAL A 119 -50.00 -26.39 -16.12
C VAL A 119 -50.20 -27.65 -16.98
N LEU A 120 -49.38 -28.70 -16.73
CA LEU A 120 -49.45 -29.95 -17.47
C LEU A 120 -50.75 -30.77 -17.16
N GLU A 121 -51.27 -30.66 -15.92
CA GLU A 121 -52.46 -31.39 -15.42
C GLU A 121 -53.77 -30.66 -15.75
N THR A 122 -53.74 -29.39 -16.11
CA THR A 122 -54.95 -28.57 -16.36
C THR A 122 -55.64 -28.95 -17.68
N PRO A 123 -56.95 -29.37 -17.69
CA PRO A 123 -57.73 -29.63 -18.89
C PRO A 123 -57.94 -28.31 -19.68
N ARG A 124 -57.80 -28.36 -21.02
CA ARG A 124 -57.81 -27.13 -21.86
C ARG A 124 -59.17 -26.83 -22.46
N THR A 125 -59.57 -25.59 -22.27
CA THR A 125 -60.57 -24.91 -23.07
C THR A 125 -59.86 -24.01 -24.10
N GLN A 126 -60.22 -24.10 -25.37
CA GLN A 126 -59.69 -23.23 -26.42
C GLN A 126 -60.04 -21.77 -26.10
N THR A 127 -59.04 -20.94 -25.87
CA THR A 127 -59.24 -19.49 -25.86
C THR A 127 -58.84 -18.98 -27.25
N PRO A 128 -59.74 -18.35 -28.03
CA PRO A 128 -59.35 -17.76 -29.30
C PRO A 128 -58.32 -16.64 -29.07
N ALA A 129 -57.30 -16.58 -29.91
CA ALA A 129 -56.37 -15.48 -29.90
C ALA A 129 -57.13 -14.19 -30.26
N ALA A 130 -57.05 -13.16 -29.43
CA ALA A 130 -57.53 -11.81 -29.72
C ALA A 130 -56.76 -11.20 -30.90
N ASP A 131 -57.36 -10.19 -31.56
CA ASP A 131 -56.78 -9.55 -32.75
C ASP A 131 -55.34 -9.03 -32.46
N ALA A 132 -54.36 -9.70 -33.04
CA ALA A 132 -52.96 -9.54 -32.72
C ALA A 132 -52.36 -8.16 -33.09
N GLY A 133 -53.10 -7.35 -33.85
CA GLY A 133 -52.61 -6.05 -34.34
C GLY A 133 -52.60 -4.95 -33.28
N GLU A 134 -53.68 -4.78 -32.53
CA GLU A 134 -53.76 -3.77 -31.45
C GLU A 134 -52.81 -4.07 -30.29
N VAL A 135 -52.71 -5.36 -29.92
CA VAL A 135 -51.88 -5.81 -28.84
C VAL A 135 -50.38 -5.61 -29.14
N LEU A 136 -49.96 -5.82 -30.38
CA LEU A 136 -48.60 -5.59 -30.83
C LEU A 136 -48.23 -4.10 -30.85
N GLN A 137 -49.17 -3.24 -31.16
CA GLN A 137 -48.96 -1.78 -31.16
C GLN A 137 -48.83 -1.24 -29.74
N GLU A 138 -49.67 -1.66 -28.78
CA GLU A 138 -49.55 -1.28 -27.39
C GLU A 138 -48.23 -1.76 -26.76
N TYR A 139 -47.79 -2.96 -27.11
CA TYR A 139 -46.50 -3.51 -26.70
C TYR A 139 -45.30 -2.70 -27.22
N SER A 140 -45.30 -2.41 -28.51
CA SER A 140 -44.29 -1.59 -29.17
C SER A 140 -44.16 -0.20 -28.54
N GLU A 141 -45.27 0.45 -28.23
CA GLU A 141 -45.28 1.74 -27.54
C GLU A 141 -44.80 1.66 -26.09
N ALA A 142 -45.12 0.60 -25.38
CA ALA A 142 -44.66 0.37 -24.01
C ALA A 142 -43.15 0.14 -23.98
N LEU A 143 -42.62 -0.67 -24.90
CA LEU A 143 -41.20 -0.95 -25.05
C LEU A 143 -40.42 0.33 -25.44
N PHE A 144 -40.94 1.11 -26.37
CA PHE A 144 -40.35 2.39 -26.79
C PHE A 144 -40.23 3.37 -25.61
N ARG A 145 -41.32 3.52 -24.82
CA ARG A 145 -41.30 4.36 -23.60
C ARG A 145 -40.27 3.88 -22.56
N LYS A 146 -40.15 2.56 -22.39
CA LYS A 146 -39.15 1.97 -21.44
C LYS A 146 -37.71 2.19 -21.92
N LEU A 147 -37.44 2.03 -23.21
CA LEU A 147 -36.16 2.33 -23.85
C LEU A 147 -35.78 3.80 -23.71
N GLN A 148 -36.72 4.73 -24.04
CA GLN A 148 -36.48 6.16 -23.88
C GLN A 148 -36.13 6.56 -22.46
N ARG A 149 -36.82 5.98 -21.45
CA ARG A 149 -36.54 6.22 -20.04
C ARG A 149 -35.15 5.71 -19.67
N LYS A 150 -34.77 4.53 -20.15
CA LYS A 150 -33.44 3.94 -19.87
C LYS A 150 -32.30 4.73 -20.53
N VAL A 151 -32.53 5.18 -21.79
CA VAL A 151 -31.57 6.07 -22.48
C VAL A 151 -31.38 7.37 -21.70
N GLY A 152 -32.46 8.03 -21.29
CA GLY A 152 -32.36 9.26 -20.49
C GLY A 152 -31.66 9.07 -19.13
N GLN A 153 -31.85 7.92 -18.47
CA GLN A 153 -31.11 7.59 -17.25
C GLN A 153 -29.62 7.44 -17.50
N LEU A 154 -29.25 6.70 -18.55
CA LEU A 154 -27.84 6.48 -18.92
C LEU A 154 -27.16 7.79 -19.34
N GLU A 155 -27.86 8.66 -20.11
CA GLU A 155 -27.33 9.97 -20.48
C GLU A 155 -27.07 10.86 -19.25
N ALA A 156 -27.96 10.86 -18.26
CA ALA A 156 -27.80 11.60 -17.02
C ALA A 156 -26.63 11.06 -16.19
N GLU A 157 -26.48 9.73 -16.11
CA GLU A 157 -25.36 9.08 -15.43
C GLU A 157 -24.02 9.40 -16.10
N VAL A 158 -23.95 9.32 -17.43
CA VAL A 158 -22.75 9.67 -18.21
C VAL A 158 -22.38 11.15 -18.01
N ALA A 159 -23.38 12.04 -18.01
CA ALA A 159 -23.13 13.47 -17.78
C ALA A 159 -22.58 13.75 -16.36
N THR A 160 -23.12 13.05 -15.35
CA THR A 160 -22.65 13.17 -13.95
C THR A 160 -21.24 12.63 -13.83
N ARG A 161 -20.93 11.47 -14.41
CA ARG A 161 -19.62 10.87 -14.42
C ARG A 161 -18.57 11.77 -15.09
N LYS A 162 -18.90 12.35 -16.26
CA LYS A 162 -17.99 13.28 -16.95
C LYS A 162 -17.64 14.50 -16.09
N ARG A 163 -18.65 15.08 -15.40
CA ARG A 163 -18.38 16.22 -14.49
C ARG A 163 -17.45 15.84 -13.34
N ALA A 164 -17.68 14.68 -12.73
CA ALA A 164 -16.80 14.19 -11.66
C ALA A 164 -15.38 13.92 -12.16
N GLU A 165 -15.22 13.35 -13.37
CA GLU A 165 -13.91 13.13 -14.00
C GLU A 165 -13.17 14.46 -14.28
N GLU A 166 -13.87 15.49 -14.74
CA GLU A 166 -13.29 16.82 -14.97
C GLU A 166 -12.87 17.49 -13.65
N GLU A 167 -13.70 17.38 -12.60
CA GLU A 167 -13.37 17.90 -11.28
C GLU A 167 -12.13 17.21 -10.69
N VAL A 168 -12.07 15.88 -10.74
CA VAL A 168 -10.87 15.11 -10.30
C VAL A 168 -9.64 15.53 -11.09
N ARG A 169 -9.75 15.72 -12.40
CA ARG A 169 -8.63 16.17 -13.24
C ARG A 169 -8.13 17.56 -12.84
N THR A 170 -9.04 18.49 -12.56
CA THR A 170 -8.70 19.86 -12.14
C THR A 170 -8.00 19.83 -10.77
N LEU A 171 -8.58 19.09 -9.79
CA LEU A 171 -8.00 18.94 -8.46
C LEU A 171 -6.61 18.30 -8.49
N ASN A 172 -6.41 17.29 -9.33
CA ASN A 172 -5.10 16.66 -9.50
C ASN A 172 -4.07 17.66 -10.06
N ALA A 173 -4.43 18.46 -11.06
CA ALA A 173 -3.54 19.48 -11.61
C ALA A 173 -3.16 20.55 -10.56
N GLU A 174 -4.13 21.01 -9.77
CA GLU A 174 -3.88 21.95 -8.67
C GLU A 174 -3.00 21.33 -7.57
N LEU A 175 -3.21 20.06 -7.24
CA LEU A 175 -2.39 19.33 -6.26
C LEU A 175 -0.95 19.17 -6.73
N GLU A 176 -0.74 18.78 -8.00
CA GLU A 176 0.58 18.64 -8.59
C GLU A 176 1.36 19.98 -8.57
N GLU A 177 0.68 21.08 -8.91
CA GLU A 177 1.31 22.42 -8.88
C GLU A 177 1.64 22.84 -7.44
N ARG A 178 0.73 22.56 -6.47
CA ARG A 178 0.99 22.85 -5.05
C ARG A 178 2.15 22.02 -4.50
N VAL A 179 2.24 20.74 -4.86
CA VAL A 179 3.35 19.86 -4.48
C VAL A 179 4.65 20.40 -5.07
N ARG A 180 4.66 20.77 -6.36
CA ARG A 180 5.83 21.35 -7.03
C ARG A 180 6.30 22.63 -6.35
N SER A 181 5.38 23.55 -6.09
CA SER A 181 5.71 24.84 -5.42
C SER A 181 6.28 24.59 -4.02
N ARG A 182 5.65 23.75 -3.22
CA ARG A 182 6.12 23.44 -1.87
C ARG A 182 7.46 22.72 -1.85
N THR A 183 7.69 21.83 -2.81
CA THR A 183 8.99 21.15 -2.95
C THR A 183 10.09 22.18 -3.27
N ALA A 184 9.84 23.10 -4.21
CA ALA A 184 10.79 24.13 -4.57
C ALA A 184 11.08 25.11 -3.40
N GLU A 185 10.05 25.51 -2.64
CA GLU A 185 10.20 26.33 -1.43
C GLU A 185 11.06 25.62 -0.38
N LEU A 186 10.78 24.34 -0.12
CA LEU A 186 11.54 23.53 0.84
C LEU A 186 12.99 23.35 0.41
N GLU A 187 13.25 23.07 -0.86
CA GLU A 187 14.61 22.95 -1.40
C GLU A 187 15.38 24.27 -1.29
N THR A 188 14.71 25.40 -1.48
CA THR A 188 15.33 26.72 -1.35
C THR A 188 15.66 27.00 0.12
N SER A 189 14.73 26.77 1.03
CA SER A 189 14.93 26.95 2.49
C SER A 189 16.06 26.05 3.02
N ILE A 190 16.13 24.79 2.56
CA ILE A 190 17.23 23.89 2.91
C ILE A 190 18.57 24.45 2.42
N ARG A 191 18.65 24.93 1.16
CA ARG A 191 19.88 25.52 0.62
C ARG A 191 20.33 26.75 1.40
N GLU A 192 19.41 27.64 1.75
CA GLU A 192 19.70 28.83 2.55
C GLU A 192 20.20 28.47 3.94
N MET A 193 19.53 27.53 4.62
CA MET A 193 19.94 27.09 5.95
C MET A 193 21.32 26.44 5.97
N GLU A 194 21.70 25.72 4.90
CA GLU A 194 23.01 25.10 4.78
C GLU A 194 24.08 26.10 4.45
N ALA A 195 23.82 27.08 3.54
CA ALA A 195 24.74 28.17 3.24
C ALA A 195 24.99 28.98 4.51
N PHE A 196 23.96 29.28 5.27
CA PHE A 196 24.08 29.96 6.56
C PHE A 196 24.93 29.15 7.55
N SER A 197 24.63 27.84 7.72
CA SER A 197 25.38 26.94 8.62
C SER A 197 26.86 26.88 8.24
N TYR A 198 27.18 26.85 6.92
CA TYR A 198 28.53 26.85 6.42
C TYR A 198 29.27 28.16 6.72
N SER A 199 28.65 29.30 6.41
CA SER A 199 29.25 30.63 6.65
C SER A 199 29.51 30.84 8.13
N VAL A 200 28.50 30.64 8.98
CA VAL A 200 28.64 30.83 10.43
C VAL A 200 29.72 29.92 11.02
N SER A 201 29.79 28.66 10.58
CA SER A 201 30.81 27.73 11.04
C SER A 201 32.23 28.14 10.63
N HIS A 202 32.38 28.64 9.38
CA HIS A 202 33.67 29.18 8.93
C HIS A 202 34.11 30.38 9.77
N ASP A 203 33.17 31.32 9.99
CA ASP A 203 33.45 32.55 10.70
C ASP A 203 33.70 32.38 12.21
N LEU A 204 33.10 31.33 12.82
CA LEU A 204 33.36 30.93 14.20
C LEU A 204 34.70 30.20 14.38
N ARG A 205 35.18 29.50 13.37
CA ARG A 205 36.44 28.70 13.44
C ARG A 205 37.69 29.58 13.59
N ALA A 206 37.71 30.74 12.94
CA ALA A 206 38.84 31.62 12.98
C ALA A 206 39.11 32.22 14.41
N PRO A 207 38.15 32.84 15.09
CA PRO A 207 38.30 33.33 16.47
C PRO A 207 38.62 32.21 17.47
N LEU A 208 38.04 31.01 17.31
CA LEU A 208 38.34 29.89 18.20
C LEU A 208 39.77 29.41 18.10
N ARG A 209 40.32 29.33 16.85
CA ARG A 209 41.74 29.02 16.65
C ARG A 209 42.65 30.08 17.25
N ALA A 210 42.26 31.34 17.16
CA ALA A 210 43.02 32.44 17.79
C ALA A 210 43.04 32.33 19.32
N ILE A 211 41.85 32.03 19.93
CA ILE A 211 41.73 31.81 21.39
C ILE A 211 42.60 30.61 21.87
N ASP A 212 42.51 29.45 21.19
CA ASP A 212 43.37 28.28 21.54
C ASP A 212 44.85 28.61 21.33
N GLY A 213 45.19 29.33 20.26
CA GLY A 213 46.57 29.73 19.95
C GLY A 213 47.16 30.71 21.00
N TYR A 214 46.42 31.76 21.36
CA TYR A 214 46.87 32.71 22.38
C TYR A 214 46.97 32.07 23.77
N ALA A 215 46.01 31.23 24.13
CA ALA A 215 46.08 30.47 25.37
C ALA A 215 47.24 29.46 25.42
N ALA A 216 47.60 28.86 24.26
CA ALA A 216 48.74 28.00 24.13
C ALA A 216 50.10 28.78 24.26
N LEU A 217 50.17 29.97 23.67
CA LEU A 217 51.35 30.85 23.81
C LEU A 217 51.55 31.30 25.25
N LEU A 218 50.46 31.71 25.94
CA LEU A 218 50.54 32.06 27.35
C LEU A 218 50.99 30.88 28.23
N ASP A 219 50.49 29.67 27.94
CA ASP A 219 50.88 28.46 28.66
C ASP A 219 52.38 28.11 28.45
N SER A 220 52.92 28.37 27.22
CA SER A 220 54.33 28.09 26.91
C SER A 220 55.31 29.16 27.36
N GLU A 221 54.97 30.44 27.13
CA GLU A 221 55.91 31.57 27.35
C GLU A 221 55.89 32.04 28.81
N ALA A 222 54.74 31.99 29.49
CA ALA A 222 54.56 32.44 30.85
C ALA A 222 54.49 31.28 31.89
N SER A 223 54.82 30.04 31.48
CA SER A 223 54.69 28.83 32.31
C SER A 223 55.37 28.94 33.67
N GLU A 224 56.51 29.59 33.78
CA GLU A 224 57.24 29.78 35.04
C GLU A 224 56.64 30.91 35.92
N SER A 225 55.94 31.86 35.32
CA SER A 225 55.36 33.01 36.04
C SER A 225 53.89 32.82 36.42
N LEU A 226 53.18 31.85 35.87
CA LEU A 226 51.81 31.57 36.17
C LEU A 226 51.68 30.68 37.41
N ASP A 227 50.75 31.08 38.29
CA ASP A 227 50.36 30.19 39.41
C ASP A 227 49.52 29.00 38.95
N ALA A 228 49.28 28.06 39.83
CA ALA A 228 48.55 26.83 39.54
C ALA A 228 47.10 27.11 39.08
N GLU A 229 46.45 28.13 39.64
CA GLU A 229 45.08 28.54 39.29
C GLU A 229 44.98 29.13 37.86
N SER A 230 45.88 30.03 37.52
CA SER A 230 45.99 30.60 36.15
C SER A 230 46.28 29.55 35.11
N ARG A 231 47.11 28.56 35.36
CA ARG A 231 47.38 27.44 34.47
C ARG A 231 46.11 26.53 34.31
N GLU A 232 45.37 26.32 35.35
CA GLU A 232 44.12 25.58 35.27
C GLU A 232 43.04 26.32 34.46
N LEU A 233 42.96 27.69 34.60
CA LEU A 233 42.07 28.53 33.77
C LEU A 233 42.46 28.49 32.31
N LEU A 234 43.73 28.55 31.97
CA LEU A 234 44.19 28.44 30.58
C LEU A 234 43.84 27.05 29.99
N ARG A 235 44.04 25.97 30.76
CA ARG A 235 43.61 24.65 30.32
C ARG A 235 42.12 24.56 30.06
N LYS A 236 41.28 25.19 30.89
CA LYS A 236 39.81 25.25 30.71
C LYS A 236 39.46 26.05 29.48
N ILE A 237 40.07 27.19 29.25
CA ILE A 237 39.85 28.03 28.04
C ILE A 237 40.18 27.21 26.79
N ARG A 238 41.33 26.57 26.72
CA ARG A 238 41.76 25.73 25.59
C ARG A 238 40.81 24.57 25.35
N ALA A 239 40.40 23.90 26.42
CA ALA A 239 39.42 22.79 26.32
C ALA A 239 38.08 23.29 25.77
N SER A 240 37.60 24.46 26.21
CA SER A 240 36.34 25.04 25.72
C SER A 240 36.44 25.46 24.25
N ALA A 241 37.54 26.08 23.84
CA ALA A 241 37.76 26.47 22.44
C ALA A 241 37.81 25.26 21.51
N ARG A 242 38.48 24.17 21.92
CA ARG A 242 38.52 22.90 21.18
C ARG A 242 37.17 22.24 21.10
N THR A 243 36.42 22.23 22.21
CA THR A 243 35.04 21.69 22.22
C THR A 243 34.16 22.44 21.26
N MET A 244 34.22 23.79 21.23
CA MET A 244 33.45 24.58 20.26
C MET A 244 33.87 24.31 18.81
N SER A 245 35.18 24.16 18.53
CA SER A 245 35.65 23.77 17.19
C SER A 245 35.07 22.41 16.77
N THR A 246 35.06 21.40 17.65
CA THR A 246 34.49 20.10 17.37
C THR A 246 32.99 20.18 17.13
N LEU A 247 32.26 20.99 17.93
CA LEU A 247 30.82 21.25 17.73
C LEU A 247 30.53 21.80 16.33
N ILE A 248 31.31 22.76 15.89
CA ILE A 248 31.18 23.39 14.57
C ILE A 248 31.46 22.37 13.45
N ASP A 249 32.51 21.57 13.61
CA ASP A 249 32.86 20.56 12.61
C ASP A 249 31.79 19.47 12.49
N GLU A 250 31.27 18.95 13.60
CA GLU A 250 30.19 17.97 13.62
C GLU A 250 28.88 18.55 13.07
N LEU A 251 28.57 19.84 13.33
CA LEU A 251 27.38 20.51 12.78
C LEU A 251 27.46 20.64 11.25
N LEU A 252 28.66 21.01 10.72
CA LEU A 252 28.90 21.07 9.28
C LEU A 252 28.77 19.69 8.63
N GLU A 253 29.30 18.66 9.28
CA GLU A 253 29.21 17.29 8.81
C GLU A 253 27.77 16.82 8.79
N PHE A 254 27.02 17.07 9.84
CA PHE A 254 25.58 16.81 9.89
C PHE A 254 24.83 17.52 8.75
N SER A 255 25.15 18.79 8.49
CA SER A 255 24.55 19.56 7.39
C SER A 255 24.86 18.95 6.01
N ARG A 256 26.12 18.55 5.76
CA ARG A 256 26.57 18.00 4.46
C ARG A 256 26.04 16.61 4.14
N THR A 257 25.81 15.78 5.15
CA THR A 257 25.39 14.38 5.01
C THR A 257 24.02 14.23 4.29
N GLY A 258 23.29 15.32 4.07
CA GLY A 258 21.98 15.33 3.42
C GLY A 258 21.96 15.39 1.90
N ARG A 259 23.03 15.73 1.18
CA ARG A 259 22.95 16.28 -0.19
C ARG A 259 23.39 15.39 -1.35
N SER A 260 24.42 14.55 -1.19
CA SER A 260 24.96 13.81 -2.33
C SER A 260 24.03 12.67 -2.74
N GLU A 261 23.80 12.46 -4.03
CA GLU A 261 23.10 11.26 -4.49
C GLU A 261 23.74 10.00 -3.88
N LEU A 262 22.91 9.08 -3.34
CA LEU A 262 23.39 7.84 -2.77
C LEU A 262 23.99 6.97 -3.89
N ARG A 263 25.28 6.71 -3.82
CA ARG A 263 25.95 5.75 -4.70
C ARG A 263 25.88 4.36 -4.05
N ARG A 264 24.77 3.68 -4.23
CA ARG A 264 24.58 2.33 -3.68
C ARG A 264 25.48 1.33 -4.39
N THR A 265 26.29 0.63 -3.62
CA THR A 265 27.12 -0.48 -4.04
C THR A 265 27.01 -1.61 -3.04
N ARG A 266 27.37 -2.81 -3.45
CA ARG A 266 27.44 -3.94 -2.52
C ARG A 266 28.66 -3.80 -1.63
N LEU A 267 28.45 -3.83 -0.33
CA LEU A 267 29.45 -3.55 0.69
C LEU A 267 29.81 -4.81 1.48
N ASP A 268 31.12 -5.00 1.71
CA ASP A 268 31.62 -5.95 2.72
C ASP A 268 31.65 -5.23 4.08
N MET A 269 30.62 -5.50 4.90
CA MET A 269 30.51 -4.89 6.22
C MET A 269 31.64 -5.32 7.17
N GLY A 270 32.19 -6.53 7.00
CA GLY A 270 33.31 -7.02 7.78
C GLY A 270 34.59 -6.24 7.53
N GLU A 271 34.87 -5.90 6.26
CA GLU A 271 35.99 -5.04 5.89
C GLU A 271 35.84 -3.62 6.46
N ILE A 272 34.61 -3.04 6.33
CA ILE A 272 34.30 -1.70 6.86
C ILE A 272 34.52 -1.65 8.37
N VAL A 273 34.01 -2.62 9.12
CA VAL A 273 34.17 -2.68 10.60
C VAL A 273 35.65 -2.81 11.02
N ARG A 274 36.39 -3.74 10.41
CA ARG A 274 37.80 -3.91 10.72
C ARG A 274 38.62 -2.65 10.41
N SER A 275 38.46 -2.07 9.22
CA SER A 275 39.14 -0.84 8.82
C SER A 275 38.80 0.34 9.74
N ALA A 276 37.53 0.50 10.12
CA ALA A 276 37.12 1.56 11.04
C ALA A 276 37.71 1.36 12.44
N PHE A 277 37.74 0.15 12.95
CA PHE A 277 38.35 -0.15 14.25
C PHE A 277 39.86 0.09 14.27
N GLU A 278 40.58 -0.29 13.20
CA GLU A 278 42.02 -0.02 13.05
C GLU A 278 42.34 1.47 13.00
N GLN A 279 41.49 2.29 12.38
CA GLN A 279 41.65 3.74 12.32
C GLN A 279 41.37 4.43 13.65
N LEU A 280 40.44 3.90 14.45
CA LEU A 280 40.03 4.45 15.74
C LEU A 280 40.93 4.08 16.90
N THR A 281 41.81 3.05 16.76
CA THR A 281 42.57 2.49 17.86
C THR A 281 44.06 2.49 17.59
N THR A 282 44.85 2.82 18.60
CA THR A 282 46.30 2.61 18.62
C THR A 282 46.63 1.12 18.84
N PRO A 283 47.86 0.66 18.53
CA PRO A 283 48.25 -0.74 18.80
C PRO A 283 48.04 -1.17 20.26
N ALA A 284 48.35 -0.28 21.21
CA ALA A 284 48.18 -0.55 22.64
C ALA A 284 46.67 -0.65 23.03
N GLU A 285 45.82 0.15 22.46
CA GLU A 285 44.35 0.05 22.69
C GLU A 285 43.78 -1.22 22.08
N ARG A 286 44.29 -1.69 20.95
CA ARG A 286 43.87 -2.96 20.31
C ARG A 286 44.20 -4.18 21.14
N GLU A 287 45.27 -4.15 21.87
CA GLU A 287 45.62 -5.25 22.80
C GLU A 287 44.70 -5.28 24.04
N ARG A 288 44.16 -4.11 24.43
CA ARG A 288 43.27 -3.98 25.60
C ARG A 288 41.81 -4.24 25.31
N VAL A 289 41.35 -3.90 24.11
CA VAL A 289 39.93 -3.98 23.71
C VAL A 289 39.68 -5.28 22.97
N GLU A 290 38.79 -6.09 23.48
CA GLU A 290 38.32 -7.29 22.79
C GLU A 290 37.25 -6.95 21.76
N LEU A 291 37.61 -6.94 20.46
CA LEU A 291 36.65 -6.80 19.37
C LEU A 291 36.18 -8.17 18.90
N ARG A 292 34.86 -8.43 18.99
CA ARG A 292 34.22 -9.64 18.50
C ARG A 292 33.42 -9.31 17.26
N VAL A 293 33.88 -9.78 16.11
CA VAL A 293 33.15 -9.60 14.84
C VAL A 293 32.47 -10.92 14.47
N GLY A 294 31.17 -10.96 14.60
CA GLY A 294 30.35 -12.11 14.21
C GLY A 294 30.11 -12.17 12.70
N ALA A 295 29.18 -13.02 12.28
CA ALA A 295 28.76 -13.05 10.88
C ALA A 295 28.09 -11.71 10.49
N LEU A 296 28.55 -11.12 9.40
CA LEU A 296 28.03 -9.86 8.87
C LEU A 296 27.47 -10.10 7.47
N SER A 297 26.17 -9.88 7.30
CA SER A 297 25.53 -9.91 5.99
C SER A 297 26.07 -8.77 5.11
N PRO A 298 26.25 -8.97 3.80
CA PRO A 298 26.58 -7.88 2.90
C PRO A 298 25.43 -6.86 2.86
N ALA A 299 25.76 -5.57 2.68
CA ALA A 299 24.79 -4.48 2.57
C ALA A 299 24.82 -3.86 1.17
N ASP A 300 23.72 -3.23 0.79
CA ASP A 300 23.64 -2.35 -0.38
C ASP A 300 23.52 -0.90 0.09
N GLY A 301 24.57 -0.10 -0.09
CA GLY A 301 24.61 1.26 0.41
C GLY A 301 25.76 2.09 -0.14
N ASP A 302 25.83 3.34 0.29
CA ASP A 302 26.95 4.24 -0.01
C ASP A 302 28.12 3.94 0.95
N ALA A 303 29.25 3.50 0.38
CA ALA A 303 30.40 3.04 1.14
C ALA A 303 30.97 4.09 2.11
N ALA A 304 30.98 5.37 1.71
CA ALA A 304 31.49 6.45 2.55
C ALA A 304 30.55 6.73 3.73
N LEU A 305 29.25 6.79 3.46
CA LEU A 305 28.24 7.04 4.49
C LEU A 305 28.09 5.87 5.46
N VAL A 306 28.11 4.62 4.97
CA VAL A 306 28.04 3.43 5.83
C VAL A 306 29.30 3.29 6.69
N ARG A 307 30.48 3.58 6.14
CA ARG A 307 31.72 3.67 6.93
C ARG A 307 31.57 4.69 8.05
N HIS A 308 30.97 5.83 7.77
CA HIS A 308 30.75 6.89 8.75
C HIS A 308 29.79 6.41 9.88
N VAL A 309 28.71 5.69 9.55
CA VAL A 309 27.84 5.04 10.56
C VAL A 309 28.65 4.13 11.47
N VAL A 310 29.42 3.21 10.90
CA VAL A 310 30.22 2.23 11.66
C VAL A 310 31.26 2.95 12.52
N THR A 311 31.97 3.95 11.98
CA THR A 311 32.98 4.74 12.72
C THR A 311 32.35 5.43 13.94
N ASN A 312 31.20 6.07 13.78
CA ASN A 312 30.50 6.75 14.89
C ASN A 312 30.06 5.76 16.00
N LEU A 313 29.49 4.62 15.59
CA LEU A 313 29.06 3.61 16.56
C LEU A 313 30.25 2.96 17.29
N LEU A 314 31.32 2.60 16.59
CA LEU A 314 32.54 2.05 17.19
C LEU A 314 33.25 3.06 18.09
N SER A 315 33.36 4.32 17.68
CA SER A 315 33.93 5.41 18.50
C SER A 315 33.14 5.57 19.82
N ASN A 316 31.81 5.53 19.77
CA ASN A 316 30.99 5.57 20.96
C ASN A 316 31.21 4.32 21.85
N ALA A 317 31.25 3.12 21.29
CA ALA A 317 31.48 1.89 22.02
C ALA A 317 32.85 1.91 22.72
N LEU A 318 33.92 2.33 22.04
CA LEU A 318 35.25 2.50 22.60
C LEU A 318 35.25 3.52 23.75
N LYS A 319 34.65 4.67 23.53
CA LYS A 319 34.56 5.75 24.51
C LYS A 319 33.82 5.34 25.78
N PHE A 320 32.65 4.76 25.68
CA PHE A 320 31.82 4.40 26.82
C PHE A 320 32.26 3.14 27.54
N SER A 321 33.08 2.30 26.91
CA SER A 321 33.72 1.12 27.56
C SER A 321 35.12 1.38 28.10
N SER A 322 35.67 2.57 27.86
CA SER A 322 37.07 2.90 28.23
C SER A 322 37.42 2.71 29.72
N GLY A 323 36.44 2.89 30.62
CA GLY A 323 36.55 2.69 32.06
C GLY A 323 36.45 1.24 32.51
N ARG A 324 36.24 0.27 31.61
CA ARG A 324 36.20 -1.15 31.96
C ARG A 324 37.60 -1.75 32.04
N GLU A 325 37.77 -2.71 32.92
CA GLU A 325 39.02 -3.48 33.03
C GLU A 325 39.29 -4.27 31.75
N ARG A 326 38.22 -4.85 31.18
CA ARG A 326 38.19 -5.53 29.86
C ARG A 326 37.08 -4.97 28.97
N PRO A 327 37.36 -3.97 28.15
CA PRO A 327 36.40 -3.47 27.19
C PRO A 327 36.09 -4.54 26.13
N VAL A 328 34.83 -4.84 25.93
CA VAL A 328 34.34 -5.78 24.90
C VAL A 328 33.39 -5.06 23.97
N ILE A 329 33.67 -5.12 22.68
CA ILE A 329 32.79 -4.60 21.63
C ILE A 329 32.45 -5.75 20.72
N GLU A 330 31.16 -5.98 20.54
CA GLU A 330 30.61 -7.03 19.67
C GLU A 330 29.88 -6.37 18.49
N VAL A 331 30.22 -6.80 17.26
CA VAL A 331 29.59 -6.33 16.02
C VAL A 331 29.12 -7.53 15.23
N GLY A 332 27.88 -7.49 14.78
CA GLY A 332 27.29 -8.58 14.01
C GLY A 332 26.08 -8.13 13.21
N SER A 333 25.45 -9.09 12.53
CA SER A 333 24.16 -8.89 11.89
C SER A 333 23.22 -10.06 12.17
N ARG A 334 21.93 -9.77 12.17
CA ARG A 334 20.83 -10.74 12.27
C ARG A 334 19.81 -10.47 11.18
N ASP A 335 19.11 -11.51 10.78
CA ASP A 335 18.00 -11.35 9.84
C ASP A 335 16.73 -11.08 10.65
N GLU A 336 16.06 -9.98 10.34
CA GLU A 336 14.75 -9.64 10.89
C GLU A 336 13.74 -9.44 9.75
N GLY A 337 12.99 -10.50 9.44
CA GLY A 337 11.96 -10.44 8.40
C GLY A 337 12.49 -10.27 6.98
N GLY A 338 13.67 -10.84 6.66
CA GLY A 338 14.30 -10.72 5.35
C GLY A 338 15.17 -9.46 5.18
N ARG A 339 15.37 -8.68 6.24
CA ARG A 339 16.29 -7.55 6.28
C ARG A 339 17.47 -7.83 7.20
N ALA A 340 18.68 -7.48 6.75
CA ALA A 340 19.84 -7.50 7.58
C ALA A 340 19.81 -6.32 8.56
N VAL A 341 19.81 -6.61 9.85
CA VAL A 341 19.96 -5.65 10.95
C VAL A 341 21.34 -5.82 11.55
N TYR A 342 22.15 -4.78 11.47
CA TYR A 342 23.50 -4.74 12.05
C TYR A 342 23.42 -4.22 13.47
N PHE A 343 24.33 -4.68 14.33
CA PHE A 343 24.41 -4.20 15.68
C PHE A 343 25.87 -3.95 16.10
N VAL A 344 26.04 -2.94 16.96
CA VAL A 344 27.27 -2.66 17.70
C VAL A 344 26.89 -2.64 19.17
N LYS A 345 27.44 -3.56 19.93
CA LYS A 345 27.21 -3.75 21.38
C LYS A 345 28.48 -3.54 22.15
N ASP A 346 28.40 -2.82 23.25
CA ASP A 346 29.49 -2.62 24.18
C ASP A 346 29.10 -3.06 25.60
N ASN A 347 30.10 -3.33 26.44
CA ASN A 347 29.94 -3.59 27.87
C ASN A 347 30.20 -2.36 28.73
N GLY A 348 30.05 -1.16 28.19
CA GLY A 348 30.41 0.10 28.80
C GLY A 348 29.40 0.63 29.83
N ALA A 349 29.36 1.94 30.00
CA ALA A 349 28.54 2.62 31.02
C ALA A 349 27.03 2.37 30.83
N GLY A 350 26.55 2.11 29.59
CA GLY A 350 25.14 1.97 29.26
C GLY A 350 24.35 3.25 29.51
N PHE A 351 23.02 3.16 29.47
CA PHE A 351 22.12 4.30 29.73
C PHE A 351 20.75 3.84 30.20
N ASP A 352 19.97 4.77 30.81
CA ASP A 352 18.59 4.52 31.21
C ASP A 352 17.65 4.67 30.00
N MET A 353 16.90 3.62 29.68
CA MET A 353 15.99 3.54 28.53
C MET A 353 14.90 4.64 28.48
N LYS A 354 14.58 5.25 29.60
CA LYS A 354 13.62 6.40 29.63
C LYS A 354 14.12 7.61 28.82
N TYR A 355 15.41 7.65 28.50
CA TYR A 355 16.03 8.74 27.73
C TYR A 355 16.40 8.33 26.30
N VAL A 356 16.00 7.14 25.84
CA VAL A 356 16.39 6.62 24.52
C VAL A 356 16.03 7.58 23.38
N ASP A 357 14.85 8.21 23.42
CA ASP A 357 14.41 9.18 22.40
C ASP A 357 15.34 10.40 22.30
N LYS A 358 15.99 10.78 23.39
CA LYS A 358 16.94 11.89 23.40
C LYS A 358 18.26 11.56 22.72
N LEU A 359 18.63 10.27 22.62
CA LEU A 359 19.91 9.86 22.01
C LEU A 359 20.05 10.28 20.54
N PHE A 360 18.94 10.36 19.85
CA PHE A 360 18.90 10.69 18.41
C PHE A 360 18.80 12.20 18.15
N GLY A 361 18.61 13.01 19.20
CA GLY A 361 18.57 14.47 19.09
C GLY A 361 19.97 15.07 18.91
N VAL A 362 20.07 16.16 18.13
CA VAL A 362 21.31 16.91 17.96
C VAL A 362 21.66 17.62 19.28
N PHE A 363 22.93 17.56 19.72
CA PHE A 363 23.44 18.09 20.97
C PHE A 363 22.86 17.44 22.24
N GLN A 364 22.22 16.29 22.13
CA GLN A 364 21.70 15.55 23.28
C GLN A 364 22.76 14.60 23.84
N ARG A 365 22.90 14.61 25.18
CA ARG A 365 23.86 13.79 25.92
C ARG A 365 23.19 13.19 27.13
N LEU A 366 23.49 11.91 27.41
CA LEU A 366 22.97 11.19 28.59
C LEU A 366 24.00 11.12 29.74
N HIS A 367 25.28 11.31 29.44
CA HIS A 367 26.38 11.35 30.39
C HIS A 367 26.98 12.76 30.51
N SER A 368 27.56 13.05 31.69
CA SER A 368 28.16 14.35 31.94
C SER A 368 29.44 14.58 31.09
N PRO A 369 29.79 15.84 30.74
CA PRO A 369 31.04 16.14 30.05
C PRO A 369 32.30 15.68 30.78
N SER A 370 32.26 15.60 32.10
CA SER A 370 33.35 15.15 32.93
C SER A 370 33.58 13.65 32.91
N GLU A 371 32.54 12.87 32.65
CA GLU A 371 32.63 11.41 32.56
C GLU A 371 33.08 10.95 31.16
N PHE A 372 32.45 11.46 30.12
CA PHE A 372 32.80 11.07 28.76
C PHE A 372 32.82 12.33 27.84
N PRO A 373 33.93 12.55 27.10
CA PRO A 373 34.04 13.66 26.19
C PRO A 373 33.14 13.45 24.96
N GLY A 374 32.66 14.54 24.35
CA GLY A 374 31.91 14.49 23.10
C GLY A 374 30.78 15.52 23.07
N VAL A 375 30.20 15.75 21.89
CA VAL A 375 29.33 16.86 21.58
C VAL A 375 27.86 16.46 21.48
N GLY A 376 27.56 15.16 21.27
CA GLY A 376 26.19 14.64 21.17
C GLY A 376 25.58 14.79 19.79
N VAL A 377 26.36 14.74 18.72
CA VAL A 377 25.88 14.79 17.33
C VAL A 377 26.04 13.45 16.61
N ALA A 378 26.97 12.62 17.01
CA ALA A 378 27.33 11.37 16.33
C ALA A 378 26.12 10.44 16.05
N ILE A 379 25.24 10.25 17.02
CA ILE A 379 24.06 9.38 16.85
C ILE A 379 22.99 10.03 15.95
N ALA A 380 22.84 11.36 15.98
CA ALA A 380 21.98 12.06 15.04
C ALA A 380 22.49 11.94 13.59
N ILE A 381 23.80 11.94 13.37
CA ILE A 381 24.41 11.66 12.06
C ILE A 381 24.11 10.22 11.62
N VAL A 382 24.28 9.24 12.52
CA VAL A 382 23.92 7.83 12.25
C VAL A 382 22.47 7.72 11.82
N GLN A 383 21.54 8.29 12.58
CA GLN A 383 20.12 8.28 12.25
C GLN A 383 19.85 8.87 10.87
N ARG A 384 20.44 10.02 10.57
CA ARG A 384 20.26 10.71 9.29
C ARG A 384 20.75 9.88 8.11
N ILE A 385 21.92 9.26 8.22
CA ILE A 385 22.49 8.38 7.20
C ILE A 385 21.62 7.14 6.98
N VAL A 386 21.23 6.48 8.06
CA VAL A 386 20.39 5.27 8.02
C VAL A 386 19.02 5.56 7.41
N THR A 387 18.35 6.62 7.87
CA THR A 387 17.05 7.03 7.32
C THR A 387 17.14 7.35 5.82
N ARG A 388 18.25 7.96 5.39
CA ARG A 388 18.49 8.25 3.99
C ARG A 388 18.66 7.01 3.12
N HIS A 389 19.18 5.92 3.69
CA HIS A 389 19.24 4.62 3.04
C HIS A 389 17.88 3.88 3.04
N GLY A 390 16.85 4.43 3.70
CA GLY A 390 15.53 3.81 3.87
C GLY A 390 15.47 2.81 5.02
N GLY A 391 16.49 2.82 5.88
CA GLY A 391 16.61 1.96 7.03
C GLY A 391 16.07 2.57 8.32
N THR A 392 16.28 1.83 9.41
CA THR A 392 15.89 2.21 10.77
C THR A 392 17.08 2.08 11.71
N VAL A 393 17.11 2.88 12.76
CA VAL A 393 18.12 2.81 13.84
C VAL A 393 17.41 2.75 15.17
N SER A 394 17.93 1.93 16.08
CA SER A 394 17.46 1.85 17.46
C SER A 394 18.61 1.63 18.42
N ALA A 395 18.35 1.84 19.71
CA ALA A 395 19.32 1.61 20.75
C ALA A 395 18.64 0.97 21.97
N THR A 396 19.37 0.06 22.62
CA THR A 396 18.99 -0.50 23.91
C THR A 396 20.18 -0.40 24.86
N GLY A 397 19.92 -0.16 26.13
CA GLY A 397 20.99 -0.03 27.11
C GLY A 397 20.51 -0.28 28.52
N ARG A 398 21.47 -0.59 29.40
CA ARG A 398 21.25 -0.69 30.83
C ARG A 398 22.47 -0.07 31.58
N VAL A 399 22.14 0.82 32.50
CA VAL A 399 23.18 1.51 33.27
C VAL A 399 24.13 0.50 33.92
N GLY A 400 25.43 0.64 33.64
CA GLY A 400 26.50 -0.24 34.17
C GLY A 400 26.63 -1.57 33.46
N GLU A 401 25.80 -1.93 32.47
CA GLU A 401 25.89 -3.21 31.74
C GLU A 401 26.28 -3.03 30.26
N GLY A 402 26.20 -1.80 29.73
CA GLY A 402 26.52 -1.47 28.36
C GLY A 402 25.34 -1.07 27.51
N ALA A 403 25.56 -0.92 26.20
CA ALA A 403 24.58 -0.54 25.21
C ALA A 403 24.70 -1.35 23.93
N GLU A 404 23.59 -1.48 23.20
CA GLU A 404 23.54 -2.05 21.85
C GLU A 404 22.82 -1.04 20.92
N PHE A 405 23.50 -0.65 19.88
CA PHE A 405 22.93 0.15 18.80
C PHE A 405 22.70 -0.73 17.60
N THR A 406 21.49 -0.69 17.02
CA THR A 406 21.12 -1.48 15.86
C THR A 406 20.74 -0.56 14.70
N PHE A 407 21.06 -0.98 13.47
CA PHE A 407 20.63 -0.28 12.27
C PHE A 407 20.41 -1.24 11.09
N SER A 408 19.52 -0.85 10.17
CA SER A 408 19.34 -1.49 8.86
C SER A 408 19.66 -0.49 7.75
N LEU A 409 19.84 -0.95 6.52
CA LEU A 409 20.13 -0.09 5.36
C LEU A 409 19.11 -0.32 4.23
#